data_55f46494d7e623a8ff2f764e70b8c24e
#
_entry.id   55f46494d7e623a8ff2f764e70b8c24e
#
_cell.length_a   1.000
_cell.length_b   1.000
_cell.length_c   1.000
_cell.angle_alpha   90.00
_cell.angle_beta   90.00
_cell.angle_gamma   90.00
#
_symmetry.space_group_name_H-M   'P 1'
#
loop_
_entity.id
_entity.type
_entity.pdbx_description
1 polymer ?
#
loop_
_entity_poly.entity_id
_entity_poly.type
_entity_poly.pdbx_seq_one_letter_code
_entity_poly.pdbx_strand_id
1 'polypeptide(L)'
;QGVRCKEQGASLRVSESSAMLASAMLSGSRLDRRSKRPKVLLATVKGDVHDIGKNIVGVVMVCNGYEVIDMGVMVPAGDIVRKALEIHPDVIGLSGLITPSLDEMVHVVRLLREAGISVPVMIGGATTSRLHTALKIAPVYEGPVIWARDASQNAPLAARFLNADTREEALSDLRQEQARLREGAGQRSEPLFSLEEARRRKPNFF
;
A
#
# COMPACT_ATOMS: atom_id res chain seq x y z
N GLN A 1 10.89 43.81 -73.98
CA GLN A 1 11.85 43.41 -72.93
C GLN A 1 11.10 42.74 -71.85
N GLY A 2 11.08 41.42 -71.90
CA GLY A 2 10.41 40.54 -70.95
C GLY A 2 11.40 39.89 -70.03
N VAL A 3 11.16 39.96 -68.71
CA VAL A 3 11.95 39.24 -67.72
C VAL A 3 11.09 38.07 -67.22
N ARG A 4 11.54 36.85 -67.49
CA ARG A 4 10.96 35.62 -66.99
C ARG A 4 11.45 35.36 -65.57
N CYS A 5 10.58 35.36 -64.57
CA CYS A 5 10.88 34.82 -63.25
C CYS A 5 10.70 33.28 -63.30
N LYS A 6 11.75 32.56 -62.97
CA LYS A 6 11.72 31.11 -62.71
C LYS A 6 11.23 30.88 -61.27
N GLU A 7 10.14 30.15 -61.11
CA GLU A 7 9.76 29.57 -59.82
C GLU A 7 10.68 28.38 -59.53
N GLN A 8 11.47 28.51 -58.47
CA GLN A 8 12.21 27.40 -57.88
C GLN A 8 11.38 26.84 -56.71
N GLY A 9 10.87 25.64 -56.90
CA GLY A 9 10.22 24.88 -55.86
C GLY A 9 11.20 24.49 -54.76
N ALA A 10 11.05 25.08 -53.59
CA ALA A 10 11.74 24.67 -52.40
C ALA A 10 10.99 23.54 -51.75
N SER A 11 11.46 22.32 -51.95
CA SER A 11 11.06 21.12 -51.18
C SER A 11 11.57 21.31 -49.74
N LEU A 12 10.67 21.54 -48.82
CA LEU A 12 10.94 21.53 -47.35
C LEU A 12 11.28 20.10 -46.96
N ARG A 13 12.56 19.79 -46.89
CA ARG A 13 13.01 18.61 -46.12
C ARG A 13 12.79 18.91 -44.64
N VAL A 14 11.77 18.27 -44.04
CA VAL A 14 11.63 18.21 -42.59
C VAL A 14 12.84 17.45 -42.08
N SER A 15 13.73 18.13 -41.37
CA SER A 15 14.97 17.56 -40.86
C SER A 15 14.66 16.52 -39.82
N GLU A 16 15.39 15.40 -39.83
CA GLU A 16 15.30 14.30 -38.85
C GLU A 16 15.40 14.77 -37.38
N SER A 17 15.98 15.96 -37.15
CA SER A 17 16.02 16.62 -35.86
C SER A 17 14.66 16.99 -35.29
N SER A 18 13.63 17.30 -36.12
CA SER A 18 12.27 17.57 -35.64
C SER A 18 11.54 16.30 -35.17
N ALA A 19 11.81 15.17 -35.83
CA ALA A 19 11.25 13.88 -35.42
C ALA A 19 11.89 13.38 -34.11
N MET A 20 13.17 13.62 -33.90
CA MET A 20 13.85 13.32 -32.63
C MET A 20 13.34 14.17 -31.47
N LEU A 21 13.09 15.47 -31.69
CA LEU A 21 12.53 16.38 -30.69
C LEU A 21 11.08 16.01 -30.34
N ALA A 22 10.26 15.61 -31.30
CA ALA A 22 8.90 15.11 -31.04
C ALA A 22 8.89 13.78 -30.28
N SER A 23 9.84 12.86 -30.58
CA SER A 23 10.02 11.63 -29.81
C SER A 23 10.51 11.88 -28.38
N ALA A 24 11.39 12.88 -28.18
CA ALA A 24 11.85 13.28 -26.86
C ALA A 24 10.74 13.94 -26.02
N MET A 25 9.83 14.68 -26.64
CA MET A 25 8.67 15.27 -25.93
C MET A 25 7.62 14.22 -25.52
N LEU A 26 7.47 13.13 -26.28
CA LEU A 26 6.59 12.01 -25.93
C LEU A 26 7.20 11.09 -24.85
N SER A 27 8.52 11.09 -24.65
CA SER A 27 9.19 10.37 -23.58
C SER A 27 9.25 11.15 -22.26
N GLY A 28 8.94 12.45 -22.26
CA GLY A 28 8.93 13.31 -21.07
C GLY A 28 7.95 12.86 -19.97
N SER A 29 6.88 12.12 -20.33
CA SER A 29 5.94 11.59 -19.35
C SER A 29 6.49 10.40 -18.51
N ARG A 30 7.56 9.76 -18.96
CA ARG A 30 8.23 8.69 -18.19
C ARG A 30 9.36 9.18 -17.31
N LEU A 31 10.00 10.31 -17.66
CA LEU A 31 11.07 10.92 -16.87
C LEU A 31 10.56 11.65 -15.63
N ASP A 32 9.35 12.19 -15.67
CA ASP A 32 8.76 12.95 -14.55
C ASP A 32 8.33 12.07 -13.37
N ARG A 33 8.06 10.77 -13.60
CA ARG A 33 7.75 9.81 -12.50
C ARG A 33 9.00 9.39 -11.71
N ARG A 34 10.21 9.54 -12.23
CA ARG A 34 11.45 9.17 -11.53
C ARG A 34 11.98 10.25 -10.59
N SER A 35 11.52 11.48 -10.70
CA SER A 35 11.97 12.60 -9.85
C SER A 35 11.10 12.83 -8.61
N LYS A 36 9.88 12.28 -8.55
CA LYS A 36 8.97 12.47 -7.42
C LYS A 36 9.11 11.32 -6.43
N ARG A 37 9.47 11.67 -5.18
CA ARG A 37 9.53 10.68 -4.09
C ARG A 37 8.16 10.04 -3.88
N PRO A 38 8.06 8.71 -3.77
CA PRO A 38 6.80 8.05 -3.49
C PRO A 38 6.24 8.53 -2.14
N LYS A 39 4.94 8.78 -2.09
CA LYS A 39 4.26 9.30 -0.90
C LYS A 39 3.71 8.17 -0.05
N VAL A 40 3.96 8.22 1.24
CA VAL A 40 3.43 7.29 2.22
C VAL A 40 2.59 8.06 3.23
N LEU A 41 1.32 7.68 3.35
CA LEU A 41 0.41 8.18 4.37
C LEU A 41 0.43 7.24 5.57
N LEU A 42 0.80 7.74 6.75
CA LEU A 42 0.82 6.96 7.99
C LEU A 42 -0.25 7.46 8.95
N ALA A 43 -0.95 6.54 9.62
CA ALA A 43 -1.91 6.88 10.65
C ALA A 43 -1.98 5.77 11.71
N THR A 44 -2.10 6.15 12.99
CA THR A 44 -2.61 5.27 14.05
C THR A 44 -4.12 5.41 14.09
N VAL A 45 -4.82 4.28 13.95
CA VAL A 45 -6.28 4.26 13.77
C VAL A 45 -7.02 4.79 14.99
N LYS A 46 -8.29 5.15 14.81
CA LYS A 46 -9.14 5.69 15.86
C LYS A 46 -9.15 4.81 17.10
N GLY A 47 -9.12 5.45 18.27
CA GLY A 47 -9.13 4.79 19.58
C GLY A 47 -7.77 4.27 20.04
N ASP A 48 -6.72 4.41 19.24
CA ASP A 48 -5.37 3.98 19.57
C ASP A 48 -4.41 5.18 19.64
N VAL A 49 -3.62 5.23 20.71
CA VAL A 49 -2.65 6.32 20.99
C VAL A 49 -1.19 5.88 20.84
N HIS A 50 -0.97 4.59 20.52
CA HIS A 50 0.38 4.02 20.47
C HIS A 50 1.03 4.32 19.12
N ASP A 51 1.98 5.21 19.09
CA ASP A 51 2.59 5.73 17.87
C ASP A 51 4.09 5.43 17.73
N ILE A 52 4.76 4.90 18.74
CA ILE A 52 6.21 4.65 18.71
C ILE A 52 6.59 3.79 17.49
N GLY A 53 5.88 2.69 17.27
CA GLY A 53 6.13 1.82 16.13
C GLY A 53 5.90 2.52 14.78
N LYS A 54 4.83 3.30 14.66
CA LYS A 54 4.53 4.10 13.46
C LYS A 54 5.61 5.15 13.21
N ASN A 55 6.08 5.84 14.25
CA ASN A 55 7.11 6.87 14.12
C ASN A 55 8.44 6.25 13.64
N ILE A 56 8.80 5.07 14.13
CA ILE A 56 9.98 4.32 13.65
C ILE A 56 9.80 3.96 12.16
N VAL A 57 8.63 3.48 11.76
CA VAL A 57 8.32 3.22 10.34
C VAL A 57 8.48 4.49 9.52
N GLY A 58 7.96 5.63 10.00
CA GLY A 58 8.12 6.92 9.32
C GLY A 58 9.58 7.28 9.07
N VAL A 59 10.43 7.14 10.08
CA VAL A 59 11.88 7.38 9.94
C VAL A 59 12.51 6.43 8.92
N VAL A 60 12.22 5.13 9.01
CA VAL A 60 12.73 4.13 8.05
C VAL A 60 12.32 4.48 6.63
N MET A 61 11.05 4.86 6.41
CA MET A 61 10.56 5.23 5.08
C MET A 61 11.26 6.49 4.55
N VAL A 62 11.42 7.53 5.37
CA VAL A 62 12.17 8.75 4.98
C VAL A 62 13.60 8.43 4.60
N CYS A 63 14.31 7.60 5.40
CA CYS A 63 15.68 7.17 5.10
C CYS A 63 15.79 6.38 3.78
N ASN A 64 14.70 5.75 3.34
CA ASN A 64 14.62 5.02 2.07
C ASN A 64 14.06 5.86 0.91
N GLY A 65 13.97 7.18 1.07
CA GLY A 65 13.64 8.10 -0.01
C GLY A 65 12.14 8.34 -0.22
N TYR A 66 11.28 7.93 0.70
CA TYR A 66 9.85 8.21 0.64
C TYR A 66 9.51 9.59 1.23
N GLU A 67 8.47 10.22 0.69
CA GLU A 67 7.82 11.38 1.32
C GLU A 67 6.76 10.85 2.29
N VAL A 68 6.97 11.06 3.59
CA VAL A 68 6.06 10.56 4.64
C VAL A 68 5.14 11.66 5.13
N ILE A 69 3.84 11.40 5.07
CA ILE A 69 2.79 12.22 5.64
C ILE A 69 2.21 11.47 6.84
N ASP A 70 2.53 11.92 8.04
CA ASP A 70 2.03 11.33 9.28
C ASP A 70 0.81 12.09 9.80
N MET A 71 -0.30 11.40 9.97
CA MET A 71 -1.55 11.96 10.51
C MET A 71 -1.63 11.90 12.04
N GLY A 72 -0.64 11.29 12.70
CA GLY A 72 -0.63 11.15 14.16
C GLY A 72 -1.44 9.95 14.66
N VAL A 73 -2.09 10.12 15.80
CA VAL A 73 -2.82 9.07 16.53
C VAL A 73 -4.33 9.33 16.58
N MET A 74 -5.11 8.31 16.92
CA MET A 74 -6.56 8.39 17.05
C MET A 74 -7.27 8.93 15.81
N VAL A 75 -6.73 8.65 14.62
CA VAL A 75 -7.23 9.25 13.39
C VAL A 75 -8.51 8.55 12.94
N PRO A 76 -9.63 9.29 12.78
CA PRO A 76 -10.87 8.73 12.28
C PRO A 76 -10.71 8.19 10.84
N ALA A 77 -11.38 7.09 10.53
CA ALA A 77 -11.30 6.45 9.21
C ALA A 77 -11.66 7.40 8.06
N GLY A 78 -12.69 8.24 8.22
CA GLY A 78 -13.08 9.24 7.22
C GLY A 78 -11.99 10.29 6.95
N ASP A 79 -11.21 10.65 7.97
CA ASP A 79 -10.12 11.61 7.82
C ASP A 79 -8.94 11.01 7.06
N ILE A 80 -8.64 9.71 7.29
CA ILE A 80 -7.64 8.96 6.51
C ILE A 80 -8.03 8.94 5.04
N VAL A 81 -9.29 8.61 4.73
CA VAL A 81 -9.79 8.57 3.35
C VAL A 81 -9.74 9.96 2.69
N ARG A 82 -10.23 10.99 3.40
CA ARG A 82 -10.18 12.37 2.90
C ARG A 82 -8.75 12.80 2.58
N LYS A 83 -7.81 12.51 3.49
CA LYS A 83 -6.40 12.84 3.27
C LYS A 83 -5.79 12.04 2.13
N ALA A 84 -6.13 10.76 1.99
CA ALA A 84 -5.69 9.94 0.88
C ALA A 84 -6.19 10.46 -0.48
N LEU A 85 -7.44 10.94 -0.57
CA LEU A 85 -7.97 11.59 -1.77
C LEU A 85 -7.28 12.92 -2.08
N GLU A 86 -6.88 13.69 -1.06
CA GLU A 86 -6.20 14.97 -1.22
C GLU A 86 -4.77 14.80 -1.77
N ILE A 87 -3.98 13.92 -1.16
CA ILE A 87 -2.54 13.83 -1.44
C ILE A 87 -2.17 12.75 -2.47
N HIS A 88 -3.10 11.84 -2.79
CA HIS A 88 -2.87 10.69 -3.66
C HIS A 88 -1.61 9.92 -3.26
N PRO A 89 -1.59 9.24 -2.09
CA PRO A 89 -0.42 8.50 -1.64
C PRO A 89 -0.19 7.27 -2.51
N ASP A 90 1.07 6.85 -2.61
CA ASP A 90 1.45 5.60 -3.28
C ASP A 90 1.30 4.38 -2.36
N VAL A 91 1.36 4.60 -1.04
CA VAL A 91 1.18 3.58 0.01
C VAL A 91 0.48 4.21 1.21
N ILE A 92 -0.39 3.44 1.87
CA ILE A 92 -1.02 3.82 3.14
C ILE A 92 -0.54 2.85 4.22
N GLY A 93 -0.05 3.35 5.35
CA GLY A 93 0.34 2.54 6.51
C GLY A 93 -0.61 2.79 7.68
N LEU A 94 -1.21 1.71 8.18
CA LEU A 94 -2.11 1.73 9.34
C LEU A 94 -1.43 1.05 10.53
N SER A 95 -1.44 1.73 11.67
CA SER A 95 -0.88 1.24 12.93
C SER A 95 -1.95 1.10 14.00
N GLY A 96 -1.81 0.05 14.83
CA GLY A 96 -2.64 -0.16 16.00
C GLY A 96 -2.02 -1.20 16.93
N LEU A 97 -2.19 -1.00 18.23
CA LEU A 97 -1.61 -1.85 19.27
C LEU A 97 -2.67 -2.61 20.07
N ILE A 98 -3.89 -2.11 20.15
CA ILE A 98 -4.96 -2.70 20.95
C ILE A 98 -5.95 -3.49 20.07
N THR A 99 -6.66 -4.44 20.66
CA THR A 99 -7.59 -5.30 19.90
C THR A 99 -8.66 -4.51 19.14
N PRO A 100 -9.28 -3.45 19.67
CA PRO A 100 -10.25 -2.66 18.90
C PRO A 100 -9.69 -2.00 17.65
N SER A 101 -8.37 -1.75 17.59
CA SER A 101 -7.71 -1.18 16.40
C SER A 101 -7.81 -2.10 15.19
N LEU A 102 -7.94 -3.41 15.40
CA LEU A 102 -8.09 -4.40 14.31
C LEU A 102 -9.40 -4.18 13.54
N ASP A 103 -10.50 -3.91 14.24
CA ASP A 103 -11.80 -3.64 13.61
C ASP A 103 -11.80 -2.27 12.92
N GLU A 104 -11.14 -1.27 13.51
CA GLU A 104 -10.95 0.04 12.87
C GLU A 104 -10.12 -0.05 11.58
N MET A 105 -9.10 -0.91 11.52
CA MET A 105 -8.34 -1.15 10.28
C MET A 105 -9.24 -1.72 9.18
N VAL A 106 -10.13 -2.67 9.52
CA VAL A 106 -11.13 -3.21 8.58
C VAL A 106 -12.08 -2.10 8.11
N HIS A 107 -12.50 -1.23 9.02
CA HIS A 107 -13.37 -0.09 8.70
C HIS A 107 -12.68 0.89 7.74
N VAL A 108 -11.42 1.26 8.02
CA VAL A 108 -10.63 2.15 7.14
C VAL A 108 -10.53 1.60 5.72
N VAL A 109 -10.11 0.33 5.55
CA VAL A 109 -9.92 -0.23 4.20
C VAL A 109 -11.23 -0.40 3.45
N ARG A 110 -12.35 -0.61 4.15
CA ARG A 110 -13.68 -0.60 3.52
C ARG A 110 -14.01 0.78 2.94
N LEU A 111 -13.80 1.84 3.72
CA LEU A 111 -14.03 3.21 3.24
C LEU A 111 -13.06 3.59 2.12
N LEU A 112 -11.80 3.15 2.16
CA LEU A 112 -10.86 3.35 1.05
C LEU A 112 -11.38 2.71 -0.24
N ARG A 113 -11.91 1.47 -0.17
CA ARG A 113 -12.52 0.80 -1.33
C ARG A 113 -13.74 1.58 -1.84
N GLU A 114 -14.63 2.01 -0.95
CA GLU A 114 -15.83 2.81 -1.30
C GLU A 114 -15.46 4.13 -1.99
N ALA A 115 -14.31 4.71 -1.63
CA ALA A 115 -13.74 5.89 -2.27
C ALA A 115 -12.96 5.60 -3.57
N GLY A 116 -12.92 4.35 -4.05
CA GLY A 116 -12.19 3.96 -5.26
C GLY A 116 -10.67 3.94 -5.12
N ILE A 117 -10.15 3.94 -3.89
CA ILE A 117 -8.72 3.89 -3.61
C ILE A 117 -8.29 2.41 -3.56
N SER A 118 -7.24 2.05 -4.34
CA SER A 118 -6.71 0.68 -4.44
C SER A 118 -5.19 0.60 -4.25
N VAL A 119 -4.58 1.62 -3.65
CA VAL A 119 -3.14 1.63 -3.36
C VAL A 119 -2.76 0.58 -2.31
N PRO A 120 -1.50 0.12 -2.27
CA PRO A 120 -1.04 -0.79 -1.23
C PRO A 120 -1.31 -0.27 0.18
N VAL A 121 -1.92 -1.10 1.02
CA VAL A 121 -2.15 -0.80 2.45
C VAL A 121 -1.25 -1.70 3.28
N MET A 122 -0.39 -1.10 4.09
CA MET A 122 0.51 -1.79 5.02
C MET A 122 -0.11 -1.79 6.41
N ILE A 123 -0.17 -2.97 7.02
CA ILE A 123 -0.73 -3.18 8.35
C ILE A 123 0.40 -3.48 9.33
N GLY A 124 0.53 -2.68 10.36
CA GLY A 124 1.53 -2.83 11.42
C GLY A 124 0.95 -2.65 12.81
N GLY A 125 1.70 -3.13 13.80
CA GLY A 125 1.36 -3.05 15.23
C GLY A 125 1.35 -4.43 15.91
N ALA A 126 1.57 -4.44 17.23
CA ALA A 126 1.83 -5.67 17.97
C ALA A 126 0.66 -6.67 18.01
N THR A 127 -0.58 -6.18 17.90
CA THR A 127 -1.78 -7.05 17.86
C THR A 127 -2.11 -7.55 16.47
N THR A 128 -1.47 -6.98 15.44
CA THR A 128 -1.71 -7.38 14.05
C THR A 128 -1.01 -8.70 13.71
N SER A 129 -1.57 -9.46 12.79
CA SER A 129 -0.97 -10.71 12.33
C SER A 129 -1.27 -10.96 10.85
N ARG A 130 -0.45 -11.80 10.21
CA ARG A 130 -0.72 -12.27 8.84
C ARG A 130 -2.08 -12.90 8.71
N LEU A 131 -2.46 -13.71 9.70
CA LEU A 131 -3.74 -14.43 9.69
C LEU A 131 -4.92 -13.46 9.77
N HIS A 132 -4.89 -12.50 10.70
CA HIS A 132 -5.94 -11.48 10.81
C HIS A 132 -6.03 -10.64 9.52
N THR A 133 -4.89 -10.21 9.00
CA THR A 133 -4.82 -9.45 7.73
C THR A 133 -5.45 -10.24 6.58
N ALA A 134 -5.11 -11.54 6.44
CA ALA A 134 -5.64 -12.38 5.37
C ALA A 134 -7.14 -12.69 5.54
N LEU A 135 -7.62 -12.87 6.77
CA LEU A 135 -9.01 -13.28 7.04
C LEU A 135 -10.00 -12.12 7.11
N LYS A 136 -9.58 -10.97 7.63
CA LYS A 136 -10.51 -9.87 7.98
C LYS A 136 -10.30 -8.62 7.14
N ILE A 137 -9.05 -8.25 6.84
CA ILE A 137 -8.76 -6.98 6.18
C ILE A 137 -8.72 -7.16 4.65
N ALA A 138 -7.91 -8.09 4.16
CA ALA A 138 -7.72 -8.28 2.72
C ALA A 138 -9.01 -8.60 1.94
N PRO A 139 -9.99 -9.38 2.46
CA PRO A 139 -11.20 -9.68 1.71
C PRO A 139 -12.13 -8.49 1.46
N VAL A 140 -11.99 -7.41 2.22
CA VAL A 140 -12.84 -6.21 2.11
C VAL A 140 -12.19 -5.10 1.30
N TYR A 141 -11.02 -5.32 0.73
CA TYR A 141 -10.25 -4.34 -0.04
C TYR A 141 -9.84 -4.90 -1.41
N GLU A 142 -9.83 -4.04 -2.43
CA GLU A 142 -9.45 -4.45 -3.79
C GLU A 142 -7.94 -4.35 -4.04
N GLY A 143 -7.27 -3.44 -3.35
CA GLY A 143 -5.82 -3.28 -3.41
C GLY A 143 -5.06 -4.31 -2.56
N PRO A 144 -3.73 -4.35 -2.68
CA PRO A 144 -2.92 -5.24 -1.85
C PRO A 144 -2.90 -4.79 -0.39
N VAL A 145 -3.22 -5.71 0.52
CA VAL A 145 -3.09 -5.52 1.98
C VAL A 145 -1.91 -6.34 2.48
N ILE A 146 -0.90 -5.67 3.00
CA ILE A 146 0.40 -6.23 3.32
C ILE A 146 0.60 -6.15 4.84
N TRP A 147 0.87 -7.27 5.48
CA TRP A 147 1.26 -7.27 6.88
C TRP A 147 2.78 -7.07 7.01
N ALA A 148 3.21 -6.06 7.75
CA ALA A 148 4.60 -5.80 8.07
C ALA A 148 4.88 -6.23 9.52
N ARG A 149 5.78 -7.19 9.70
CA ARG A 149 6.15 -7.72 11.02
C ARG A 149 6.81 -6.68 11.90
N ASP A 150 7.70 -5.91 11.31
CA ASP A 150 8.50 -4.88 11.98
C ASP A 150 8.78 -3.70 11.05
N ALA A 151 9.34 -2.63 11.62
CA ALA A 151 9.59 -1.40 10.89
C ALA A 151 10.55 -1.56 9.72
N SER A 152 11.54 -2.46 9.82
CA SER A 152 12.57 -2.64 8.78
C SER A 152 12.00 -3.21 7.47
N GLN A 153 10.90 -3.95 7.55
CA GLN A 153 10.29 -4.58 6.39
C GLN A 153 9.47 -3.61 5.54
N ASN A 154 9.08 -2.45 6.08
CA ASN A 154 8.15 -1.55 5.40
C ASN A 154 8.71 -1.01 4.07
N ALA A 155 9.95 -0.51 4.07
CA ALA A 155 10.54 0.07 2.86
C ALA A 155 10.79 -0.98 1.74
N PRO A 156 11.38 -2.16 2.02
CA PRO A 156 11.51 -3.22 1.02
C PRO A 156 10.17 -3.71 0.46
N LEU A 157 9.16 -3.90 1.33
CA LEU A 157 7.82 -4.29 0.90
C LEU A 157 7.20 -3.22 0.01
N ALA A 158 7.19 -1.95 0.44
CA ALA A 158 6.66 -0.87 -0.37
C ALA A 158 7.36 -0.79 -1.74
N ALA A 159 8.69 -0.88 -1.78
CA ALA A 159 9.45 -0.87 -3.04
C ALA A 159 9.03 -2.00 -3.98
N ARG A 160 8.83 -3.21 -3.45
CA ARG A 160 8.42 -4.38 -4.24
C ARG A 160 7.04 -4.21 -4.89
N PHE A 161 6.10 -3.57 -4.21
CA PHE A 161 4.75 -3.31 -4.74
C PHE A 161 4.65 -2.06 -5.63
N LEU A 162 5.58 -1.11 -5.50
CA LEU A 162 5.60 0.11 -6.30
C LEU A 162 6.42 -0.03 -7.59
N ASN A 163 7.41 -0.94 -7.61
CA ASN A 163 8.22 -1.18 -8.81
C ASN A 163 7.42 -1.99 -9.84
N ALA A 164 7.33 -1.47 -11.06
CA ALA A 164 6.59 -2.09 -12.16
C ALA A 164 7.11 -3.50 -12.48
N ASP A 165 8.42 -3.73 -12.36
CA ASP A 165 9.05 -5.01 -12.74
C ASP A 165 8.75 -6.14 -11.73
N THR A 166 8.54 -5.81 -10.46
CA THR A 166 8.33 -6.80 -9.37
C THR A 166 6.89 -6.87 -8.88
N ARG A 167 6.05 -5.91 -9.26
CA ARG A 167 4.68 -5.75 -8.75
C ARG A 167 3.79 -6.97 -9.01
N GLU A 168 3.80 -7.48 -10.23
CA GLU A 168 2.96 -8.63 -10.63
C GLU A 168 3.30 -9.87 -9.81
N GLU A 169 4.59 -10.18 -9.67
CA GLU A 169 5.08 -11.27 -8.85
C GLU A 169 4.70 -11.08 -7.38
N ALA A 170 4.92 -9.87 -6.83
CA ALA A 170 4.57 -9.54 -5.46
C ALA A 170 3.06 -9.71 -5.16
N LEU A 171 2.20 -9.30 -6.10
CA LEU A 171 0.75 -9.49 -6.00
C LEU A 171 0.35 -10.96 -6.05
N SER A 172 0.98 -11.75 -6.92
CA SER A 172 0.74 -13.18 -7.02
C SER A 172 1.11 -13.90 -5.73
N ASP A 173 2.32 -13.65 -5.22
CA ASP A 173 2.82 -14.23 -3.97
C ASP A 173 1.92 -13.89 -2.78
N LEU A 174 1.53 -12.61 -2.67
CA LEU A 174 0.65 -12.14 -1.60
C LEU A 174 -0.71 -12.85 -1.64
N ARG A 175 -1.31 -12.97 -2.82
CA ARG A 175 -2.60 -13.66 -2.99
C ARG A 175 -2.51 -15.14 -2.64
N GLN A 176 -1.44 -15.83 -3.05
CA GLN A 176 -1.22 -17.23 -2.71
C GLN A 176 -1.01 -17.43 -1.20
N GLU A 177 -0.19 -16.58 -0.57
CA GLU A 177 0.03 -16.63 0.89
C GLU A 177 -1.29 -16.43 1.63
N GLN A 178 -2.07 -15.42 1.27
CA GLN A 178 -3.36 -15.14 1.90
C GLN A 178 -4.39 -16.25 1.67
N ALA A 179 -4.41 -16.88 0.50
CA ALA A 179 -5.28 -18.03 0.23
C ALA A 179 -4.93 -19.22 1.12
N ARG A 180 -3.65 -19.58 1.21
CA ARG A 180 -3.16 -20.65 2.11
C ARG A 180 -3.53 -20.40 3.57
N LEU A 181 -3.41 -19.15 4.03
CA LEU A 181 -3.76 -18.79 5.41
C LEU A 181 -5.26 -18.94 5.67
N ARG A 182 -6.13 -18.61 4.71
CA ARG A 182 -7.59 -18.78 4.81
C ARG A 182 -7.98 -20.24 4.85
N GLU A 183 -7.42 -21.07 3.98
CA GLU A 183 -7.65 -22.52 3.94
C GLU A 183 -7.22 -23.19 5.25
N GLY A 184 -6.01 -22.87 5.74
CA GLY A 184 -5.51 -23.41 7.00
C GLY A 184 -6.32 -22.98 8.23
N ALA A 185 -6.96 -21.83 8.20
CA ALA A 185 -7.81 -21.36 9.30
C ALA A 185 -9.14 -22.13 9.37
N GLY A 186 -9.70 -22.53 8.21
CA GLY A 186 -10.91 -23.33 8.15
C GLY A 186 -10.75 -24.76 8.69
N GLN A 187 -9.52 -25.29 8.65
CA GLN A 187 -9.20 -26.64 9.13
C GLN A 187 -8.92 -26.72 10.65
N ARG A 188 -8.70 -25.59 11.32
CA ARG A 188 -8.33 -25.52 12.75
C ARG A 188 -9.51 -25.43 13.74
N SER A 189 -10.72 -25.70 13.34
CA SER A 189 -11.84 -25.82 14.28
C SER A 189 -11.77 -27.18 15.00
N GLU A 190 -10.78 -27.37 15.89
CA GLU A 190 -10.89 -28.42 16.88
C GLU A 190 -12.15 -28.15 17.72
N PRO A 191 -12.98 -29.17 17.95
CA PRO A 191 -14.17 -29.01 18.77
C PRO A 191 -13.74 -28.52 20.17
N LEU A 192 -14.30 -27.39 20.60
CA LEU A 192 -14.06 -26.90 21.95
C LEU A 192 -14.56 -27.95 22.95
N PHE A 193 -13.72 -28.26 23.93
CA PHE A 193 -14.13 -29.12 25.03
C PHE A 193 -15.32 -28.51 25.79
N SER A 194 -16.25 -29.36 26.25
CA SER A 194 -17.23 -28.89 27.18
C SER A 194 -16.56 -28.36 28.46
N LEU A 195 -17.24 -27.47 29.18
CA LEU A 195 -16.69 -26.89 30.41
C LEU A 195 -16.34 -27.98 31.45
N GLU A 196 -17.14 -29.06 31.53
CA GLU A 196 -16.89 -30.20 32.40
C GLU A 196 -15.62 -30.94 32.00
N GLU A 197 -15.45 -31.19 30.73
CA GLU A 197 -14.28 -31.88 30.21
C GLU A 197 -13.01 -31.01 30.36
N ALA A 198 -13.09 -29.70 30.14
CA ALA A 198 -12.00 -28.78 30.40
C ALA A 198 -11.58 -28.73 31.86
N ARG A 199 -12.57 -28.78 32.80
CA ARG A 199 -12.30 -28.84 34.24
C ARG A 199 -11.67 -30.21 34.62
N ARG A 200 -12.10 -31.32 34.05
CA ARG A 200 -11.50 -32.64 34.29
C ARG A 200 -10.06 -32.74 33.79
N ARG A 201 -9.75 -32.08 32.69
CA ARG A 201 -8.40 -32.06 32.06
C ARG A 201 -7.48 -30.98 32.65
N LYS A 202 -7.96 -30.21 33.63
CA LYS A 202 -7.13 -29.20 34.29
C LYS A 202 -5.91 -29.86 34.92
N PRO A 203 -4.66 -29.46 34.57
CA PRO A 203 -3.48 -30.02 35.21
C PRO A 203 -3.44 -29.63 36.67
N ASN A 204 -3.18 -30.60 37.54
CA ASN A 204 -2.92 -30.35 38.95
C ASN A 204 -1.44 -29.96 39.08
N PHE A 205 -1.19 -28.70 39.35
CA PHE A 205 0.16 -28.18 39.55
C PHE A 205 0.60 -28.18 41.02
N PHE A 206 -0.26 -28.66 41.95
CA PHE A 206 0.03 -28.72 43.39
C PHE A 206 -0.55 -30.00 43.98
#